data_7bd7387f136302b8aa8c07271ecc9bff
#
_entry.id   7bd7387f136302b8aa8c07271ecc9bff
#
_cell.length_a   1.000
_cell.length_b   1.000
_cell.length_c   1.000
_cell.angle_alpha   90.00
_cell.angle_beta   90.00
_cell.angle_gamma   90.00
#
_symmetry.space_group_name_H-M   'P 1'
#
loop_
_entity.id
_entity.type
_entity.pdbx_description
1 polymer ?
#
loop_
_entity_poly.entity_id
_entity_poly.type
_entity_poly.pdbx_seq_one_letter_code
_entity_poly.pdbx_strand_id
1 'polypeptide(L)'
;MYKKLILPFLFLFDPEKIHDFTFFCIKTIFKIPFLGFLTNSYFKLENDKLKRNLFGLTFPNPVGIAAGFDKNATHICEFEKFGFGFIEIGTVTPKPQTGNPKKRLFRLKKDNAIINRMGFNNDGVDSIKNRLRGDYKVIIGGNIGKNKITPNSEAKKDYLICFKELYDHVDYFVINVSS
;
A
#
# COMPACT_ATOMS: atom_id res chain seq x y z
N MET A 1 17.97 17.59 7.71
CA MET A 1 16.84 18.49 7.39
C MET A 1 15.50 17.80 7.68
N TYR A 2 15.15 16.65 7.06
CA TYR A 2 13.87 15.98 7.23
C TYR A 2 13.47 15.75 8.71
N LYS A 3 14.28 14.98 9.47
CA LYS A 3 13.97 14.61 10.87
C LYS A 3 13.86 15.80 11.83
N LYS A 4 14.56 16.93 11.55
CA LYS A 4 14.61 18.08 12.46
C LYS A 4 13.59 19.18 12.17
N LEU A 5 13.14 19.30 10.91
CA LEU A 5 12.24 20.37 10.48
C LEU A 5 10.94 19.85 9.91
N ILE A 6 11.01 19.01 8.88
CA ILE A 6 9.81 18.56 8.15
C ILE A 6 8.96 17.62 9.00
N LEU A 7 9.56 16.59 9.58
CA LEU A 7 8.84 15.59 10.37
C LEU A 7 8.12 16.19 11.60
N PRO A 8 8.74 17.06 12.44
CA PRO A 8 8.04 17.71 13.54
C PRO A 8 6.84 18.54 13.07
N PHE A 9 6.98 19.27 11.96
CA PHE A 9 5.89 20.05 11.36
C PHE A 9 4.75 19.15 10.91
N LEU A 10 5.02 18.08 10.15
CA LEU A 10 4.00 17.11 9.72
C LEU A 10 3.31 16.43 10.91
N PHE A 11 4.00 16.29 12.04
CA PHE A 11 3.46 15.66 13.25
C PHE A 11 2.50 16.55 14.04
N LEU A 12 2.32 17.81 13.68
CA LEU A 12 1.28 18.68 14.25
C LEU A 12 -0.12 18.33 13.72
N PHE A 13 -0.19 17.67 12.58
CA PHE A 13 -1.45 17.35 11.90
C PHE A 13 -1.88 15.90 12.13
N ASP A 14 -3.15 15.64 11.89
CA ASP A 14 -3.72 14.29 11.93
C ASP A 14 -2.98 13.35 10.96
N PRO A 15 -2.64 12.11 11.39
CA PRO A 15 -1.87 11.18 10.56
C PRO A 15 -2.53 10.83 9.23
N GLU A 16 -3.86 10.61 9.20
CA GLU A 16 -4.57 10.28 7.96
C GLU A 16 -4.59 11.47 6.99
N LYS A 17 -4.82 12.68 7.52
CA LYS A 17 -4.80 13.90 6.68
C LYS A 17 -3.44 14.16 6.06
N ILE A 18 -2.35 13.92 6.81
CA ILE A 18 -1.00 14.06 6.27
C ILE A 18 -0.68 12.98 5.25
N HIS A 19 -1.15 11.76 5.46
CA HIS A 19 -1.03 10.70 4.45
C HIS A 19 -1.69 11.12 3.14
N ASP A 20 -2.96 11.53 3.18
CA ASP A 20 -3.72 11.95 2.00
C ASP A 20 -3.06 13.17 1.31
N PHE A 21 -2.60 14.14 2.09
CA PHE A 21 -1.88 15.31 1.57
C PHE A 21 -0.56 14.91 0.90
N THR A 22 0.20 13.99 1.50
CA THR A 22 1.45 13.49 0.92
C THR A 22 1.19 12.77 -0.39
N PHE A 23 0.15 11.95 -0.48
CA PHE A 23 -0.25 11.27 -1.69
C PHE A 23 -0.65 12.25 -2.80
N PHE A 24 -1.43 13.27 -2.44
CA PHE A 24 -1.77 14.36 -3.37
C PHE A 24 -0.51 15.07 -3.89
N CYS A 25 0.44 15.40 -3.02
CA CYS A 25 1.70 16.03 -3.42
C CYS A 25 2.52 15.12 -4.35
N ILE A 26 2.69 13.85 -4.01
CA ILE A 26 3.39 12.86 -4.84
C ILE A 26 2.76 12.83 -6.22
N LYS A 27 1.46 12.60 -6.32
CA LYS A 27 0.74 12.53 -7.59
C LYS A 27 0.88 13.81 -8.43
N THR A 28 0.87 14.97 -7.77
CA THR A 28 1.02 16.27 -8.44
C THR A 28 2.44 16.48 -8.97
N ILE A 29 3.44 16.17 -8.16
CA ILE A 29 4.85 16.29 -8.52
C ILE A 29 5.19 15.38 -9.70
N PHE A 30 4.70 14.14 -9.70
CA PHE A 30 4.97 13.19 -10.79
C PHE A 30 4.23 13.47 -12.11
N LYS A 31 3.32 14.45 -12.14
CA LYS A 31 2.80 15.00 -13.41
C LYS A 31 3.84 15.82 -14.17
N ILE A 32 4.91 16.27 -13.51
CA ILE A 32 6.02 16.96 -14.16
C ILE A 32 6.95 15.90 -14.78
N PRO A 33 7.08 15.82 -16.11
CA PRO A 33 7.70 14.67 -16.80
C PRO A 33 9.13 14.35 -16.34
N PHE A 34 9.92 15.36 -16.06
CA PHE A 34 11.33 15.21 -15.67
C PHE A 34 11.52 14.70 -14.23
N LEU A 35 10.59 14.99 -13.32
CA LEU A 35 10.75 14.63 -11.91
C LEU A 35 10.66 13.12 -11.67
N GLY A 36 9.84 12.40 -12.44
CA GLY A 36 9.78 10.94 -12.37
C GLY A 36 11.12 10.28 -12.73
N PHE A 37 11.80 10.79 -13.75
CA PHE A 37 13.14 10.32 -14.13
C PHE A 37 14.17 10.61 -13.04
N LEU A 38 14.21 11.82 -12.51
CA LEU A 38 15.11 12.20 -11.42
C LEU A 38 14.89 11.35 -10.17
N THR A 39 13.65 11.10 -9.80
CA THR A 39 13.30 10.25 -8.65
C THR A 39 13.84 8.84 -8.86
N ASN A 40 13.59 8.25 -10.01
CA ASN A 40 14.06 6.90 -10.33
C ASN A 40 15.61 6.84 -10.28
N SER A 41 16.29 7.79 -10.92
CA SER A 41 17.77 7.87 -10.90
C SER A 41 18.36 8.03 -9.50
N TYR A 42 17.65 8.73 -8.60
CA TYR A 42 18.16 9.00 -7.26
C TYR A 42 17.90 7.85 -6.27
N PHE A 43 16.72 7.22 -6.36
CA PHE A 43 16.30 6.23 -5.38
C PHE A 43 16.51 4.78 -5.83
N LYS A 44 16.47 4.50 -7.12
CA LYS A 44 16.63 3.14 -7.63
C LYS A 44 18.08 2.68 -7.48
N LEU A 45 18.27 1.63 -6.71
CA LEU A 45 19.56 0.96 -6.54
C LEU A 45 19.50 -0.42 -7.21
N GLU A 46 20.26 -0.59 -8.28
CA GLU A 46 20.42 -1.88 -8.97
C GLU A 46 21.69 -2.57 -8.47
N ASN A 47 21.52 -3.69 -7.80
CA ASN A 47 22.62 -4.52 -7.31
C ASN A 47 22.15 -5.99 -7.20
N ASP A 48 22.84 -6.89 -7.90
CA ASP A 48 22.50 -8.31 -7.91
C ASP A 48 22.54 -8.95 -6.52
N LYS A 49 23.35 -8.44 -5.60
CA LYS A 49 23.39 -8.89 -4.20
C LYS A 49 22.11 -8.62 -3.42
N LEU A 50 21.29 -7.69 -3.88
CA LEU A 50 20.01 -7.36 -3.28
C LEU A 50 18.86 -8.24 -3.80
N LYS A 51 19.04 -8.85 -4.98
CA LYS A 51 18.01 -9.71 -5.57
C LYS A 51 17.68 -10.90 -4.66
N ARG A 52 16.41 -11.24 -4.59
CA ARG A 52 15.89 -12.40 -3.84
C ARG A 52 14.89 -13.15 -4.69
N ASN A 53 15.07 -14.47 -4.75
CA ASN A 53 14.14 -15.36 -5.43
C ASN A 53 13.27 -16.06 -4.38
N LEU A 54 11.97 -15.75 -4.38
CA LEU A 54 10.98 -16.31 -3.47
C LEU A 54 9.69 -16.60 -4.22
N PHE A 55 9.08 -17.74 -3.97
CA PHE A 55 7.79 -18.14 -4.58
C PHE A 55 7.76 -18.10 -6.12
N GLY A 56 8.90 -18.34 -6.76
CA GLY A 56 9.03 -18.23 -8.22
C GLY A 56 9.16 -16.80 -8.76
N LEU A 57 9.14 -15.78 -7.88
CA LEU A 57 9.32 -14.38 -8.22
C LEU A 57 10.74 -13.91 -7.94
N THR A 58 11.26 -13.02 -8.79
CA THR A 58 12.56 -12.38 -8.58
C THR A 58 12.37 -10.94 -8.09
N PHE A 59 12.51 -10.72 -6.78
CA PHE A 59 12.48 -9.40 -6.17
C PHE A 59 13.80 -8.67 -6.43
N PRO A 60 13.80 -7.47 -7.04
CA PRO A 60 15.03 -6.72 -7.34
C PRO A 60 15.77 -6.26 -6.09
N ASN A 61 15.06 -6.05 -5.00
CA ASN A 61 15.60 -5.77 -3.66
C ASN A 61 14.57 -6.16 -2.58
N PRO A 62 14.99 -6.32 -1.30
CA PRO A 62 14.12 -6.79 -0.22
C PRO A 62 13.30 -5.67 0.45
N VAL A 63 13.31 -4.44 -0.09
CA VAL A 63 12.60 -3.30 0.49
C VAL A 63 11.33 -3.04 -0.30
N GLY A 64 10.19 -3.15 0.34
CA GLY A 64 8.89 -2.91 -0.27
C GLY A 64 7.99 -2.00 0.54
N ILE A 65 6.88 -1.61 -0.06
CA ILE A 65 5.79 -0.90 0.62
C ILE A 65 4.85 -1.95 1.22
N ALA A 66 4.63 -1.86 2.52
CA ALA A 66 3.71 -2.76 3.23
C ALA A 66 2.24 -2.37 2.99
N ALA A 67 1.35 -3.37 3.08
CA ALA A 67 -0.09 -3.15 3.09
C ALA A 67 -0.50 -2.11 4.14
N GLY A 68 -1.52 -1.32 3.79
CA GLY A 68 -2.01 -0.24 4.63
C GLY A 68 -1.48 1.14 4.24
N PHE A 69 -0.43 1.23 3.43
CA PHE A 69 0.09 2.50 2.94
C PHE A 69 -0.66 2.95 1.67
N ASP A 70 -0.62 2.19 0.58
CA ASP A 70 -1.50 2.40 -0.59
C ASP A 70 -2.60 1.32 -0.65
N LYS A 71 -3.59 1.43 0.23
CA LYS A 71 -4.63 0.40 0.37
C LYS A 71 -5.41 0.14 -0.91
N ASN A 72 -5.60 1.18 -1.69
CA ASN A 72 -6.51 1.20 -2.83
C ASN A 72 -5.80 1.14 -4.18
N ALA A 73 -4.49 0.87 -4.21
CA ALA A 73 -3.68 0.84 -5.43
C ALA A 73 -3.79 2.13 -6.26
N THR A 74 -3.72 3.28 -5.60
CA THR A 74 -3.91 4.60 -6.23
C THR A 74 -2.62 5.25 -6.70
N HIS A 75 -1.45 4.75 -6.25
CA HIS A 75 -0.15 5.36 -6.46
C HIS A 75 0.95 4.36 -6.87
N ILE A 76 0.57 3.23 -7.47
CA ILE A 76 1.53 2.19 -7.91
C ILE A 76 2.58 2.79 -8.87
N CYS A 77 2.14 3.56 -9.88
CA CYS A 77 3.04 4.19 -10.86
C CYS A 77 4.06 5.14 -10.23
N GLU A 78 3.65 5.87 -9.19
CA GLU A 78 4.53 6.79 -8.49
C GLU A 78 5.53 6.03 -7.61
N PHE A 79 5.06 5.04 -6.86
CA PHE A 79 5.91 4.26 -5.96
C PHE A 79 6.90 3.35 -6.69
N GLU A 80 6.56 2.84 -7.85
CA GLU A 80 7.50 2.12 -8.72
C GLU A 80 8.76 2.95 -8.99
N LYS A 81 8.61 4.28 -9.16
CA LYS A 81 9.73 5.19 -9.45
C LYS A 81 10.63 5.47 -8.24
N PHE A 82 10.19 5.13 -7.02
CA PHE A 82 11.03 5.23 -5.82
C PHE A 82 11.96 4.02 -5.61
N GLY A 83 11.93 3.04 -6.51
CA GLY A 83 12.87 1.91 -6.48
C GLY A 83 12.54 0.82 -5.46
N PHE A 84 11.31 0.77 -4.97
CA PHE A 84 10.85 -0.36 -4.13
C PHE A 84 10.87 -1.67 -4.92
N GLY A 85 11.27 -2.75 -4.28
CA GLY A 85 11.30 -4.08 -4.88
C GLY A 85 9.92 -4.69 -5.06
N PHE A 86 8.95 -4.26 -4.26
CA PHE A 86 7.55 -4.68 -4.34
C PHE A 86 6.63 -3.67 -3.64
N ILE A 87 5.34 -3.75 -3.95
CA ILE A 87 4.29 -2.94 -3.33
C ILE A 87 3.16 -3.87 -2.91
N GLU A 88 2.83 -3.91 -1.63
CA GLU A 88 1.69 -4.65 -1.11
C GLU A 88 0.51 -3.70 -0.92
N ILE A 89 -0.56 -3.93 -1.68
CA ILE A 89 -1.81 -3.18 -1.58
C ILE A 89 -2.75 -3.79 -0.54
N GLY A 90 -3.75 -3.06 -0.13
CA GLY A 90 -4.82 -3.56 0.75
C GLY A 90 -4.64 -3.11 2.21
N THR A 91 -5.36 -3.75 3.12
CA THR A 91 -6.17 -4.97 2.97
C THR A 91 -7.42 -4.68 2.13
N VAL A 92 -7.63 -5.50 1.12
CA VAL A 92 -8.78 -5.44 0.20
C VAL A 92 -9.89 -6.35 0.72
N THR A 93 -11.12 -5.87 0.68
CA THR A 93 -12.31 -6.66 1.00
C THR A 93 -13.26 -6.71 -0.19
N PRO A 94 -14.17 -7.71 -0.31
CA PRO A 94 -15.10 -7.80 -1.43
C PRO A 94 -15.88 -6.51 -1.67
N LYS A 95 -16.51 -6.00 -0.62
CA LYS A 95 -17.27 -4.74 -0.66
C LYS A 95 -16.45 -3.59 -0.09
N PRO A 96 -16.64 -2.35 -0.57
CA PRO A 96 -16.03 -1.19 0.04
C PRO A 96 -16.49 -1.04 1.49
N GLN A 97 -15.59 -0.55 2.34
CA GLN A 97 -15.95 -0.23 3.72
C GLN A 97 -15.12 0.94 4.25
N THR A 98 -15.76 1.77 5.07
CA THR A 98 -15.16 2.99 5.63
C THR A 98 -14.15 2.72 6.75
N GLY A 99 -14.16 1.49 7.29
CA GLY A 99 -13.38 1.13 8.47
C GLY A 99 -13.98 1.66 9.77
N ASN A 100 -13.16 1.73 10.81
CA ASN A 100 -13.59 2.21 12.12
C ASN A 100 -13.73 3.75 12.15
N PRO A 101 -14.53 4.30 13.10
CA PRO A 101 -14.64 5.75 13.29
C PRO A 101 -13.27 6.40 13.57
N LYS A 102 -13.08 7.61 13.08
CA LYS A 102 -11.92 8.45 13.41
C LYS A 102 -12.06 8.97 14.86
N LYS A 103 -10.98 9.21 15.63
CA LYS A 103 -9.59 8.99 15.25
C LYS A 103 -9.23 7.50 15.42
N ARG A 104 -8.42 6.98 14.53
CA ARG A 104 -8.09 5.56 14.44
C ARG A 104 -6.62 5.26 14.13
N LEU A 105 -5.78 6.30 14.12
CA LEU A 105 -4.33 6.22 13.93
C LEU A 105 -3.64 7.15 14.93
N PHE A 106 -2.75 6.60 15.79
CA PHE A 106 -2.14 7.31 16.89
C PHE A 106 -0.63 7.16 16.86
N ARG A 107 0.09 8.30 16.86
CA ARG A 107 1.56 8.31 16.93
C ARG A 107 2.04 8.28 18.37
N LEU A 108 2.87 7.32 18.71
CA LEU A 108 3.58 7.24 19.97
C LEU A 108 4.99 7.83 19.78
N LYS A 109 5.11 9.15 19.90
CA LYS A 109 6.35 9.88 19.54
C LYS A 109 7.55 9.42 20.36
N LYS A 110 7.37 9.12 21.65
CA LYS A 110 8.44 8.67 22.56
C LYS A 110 8.98 7.30 22.17
N ASP A 111 8.12 6.41 21.69
CA ASP A 111 8.43 5.01 21.36
C ASP A 111 8.76 4.81 19.88
N ASN A 112 8.73 5.87 19.07
CA ASN A 112 8.82 5.81 17.60
C ASN A 112 7.85 4.79 16.98
N ALA A 113 6.63 4.70 17.52
CA ALA A 113 5.64 3.70 17.15
C ALA A 113 4.31 4.33 16.73
N ILE A 114 3.47 3.51 16.11
CA ILE A 114 2.11 3.86 15.69
C ILE A 114 1.15 2.78 16.17
N ILE A 115 0.06 3.19 16.81
CA ILE A 115 -1.09 2.34 17.07
C ILE A 115 -2.17 2.67 16.06
N ASN A 116 -2.79 1.64 15.47
CA ASN A 116 -3.92 1.83 14.59
C ASN A 116 -5.08 0.88 14.91
N ARG A 117 -6.28 1.34 14.56
CA ARG A 117 -7.52 0.56 14.54
C ARG A 117 -8.31 0.89 13.28
N MET A 118 -7.65 0.81 12.11
CA MET A 118 -8.20 1.26 10.83
C MET A 118 -9.46 0.51 10.41
N GLY A 119 -9.53 -0.79 10.64
CA GLY A 119 -10.70 -1.62 10.31
C GLY A 119 -10.86 -1.85 8.82
N PHE A 120 -9.74 -2.06 8.11
CA PHE A 120 -9.70 -2.39 6.67
C PHE A 120 -10.50 -1.43 5.78
N ASN A 121 -10.36 -0.11 6.01
CA ASN A 121 -10.98 0.88 5.13
C ASN A 121 -10.39 0.75 3.71
N ASN A 122 -11.25 0.49 2.73
CA ASN A 122 -10.86 0.33 1.33
C ASN A 122 -12.07 0.51 0.38
N ASP A 123 -11.79 0.67 -0.91
CA ASP A 123 -12.79 0.94 -1.95
C ASP A 123 -13.46 -0.32 -2.52
N GLY A 124 -13.17 -1.50 -1.97
CA GLY A 124 -13.66 -2.79 -2.46
C GLY A 124 -12.86 -3.33 -3.64
N VAL A 125 -12.96 -4.64 -3.83
CA VAL A 125 -12.14 -5.38 -4.80
C VAL A 125 -12.32 -4.91 -6.25
N ASP A 126 -13.54 -4.60 -6.68
CA ASP A 126 -13.82 -4.19 -8.06
C ASP A 126 -13.13 -2.87 -8.43
N SER A 127 -13.20 -1.87 -7.51
CA SER A 127 -12.54 -0.58 -7.73
C SER A 127 -11.04 -0.71 -7.77
N ILE A 128 -10.47 -1.54 -6.90
CA ILE A 128 -9.03 -1.78 -6.81
C ILE A 128 -8.54 -2.56 -8.03
N LYS A 129 -9.23 -3.63 -8.43
CA LYS A 129 -8.97 -4.39 -9.65
C LYS A 129 -8.89 -3.49 -10.89
N ASN A 130 -9.82 -2.55 -11.04
CA ASN A 130 -9.82 -1.64 -12.18
C ASN A 130 -8.57 -0.73 -12.22
N ARG A 131 -8.00 -0.38 -11.06
CA ARG A 131 -6.76 0.40 -10.97
C ARG A 131 -5.52 -0.43 -11.27
N LEU A 132 -5.57 -1.73 -11.02
CA LEU A 132 -4.48 -2.68 -11.27
C LEU A 132 -4.35 -3.12 -12.73
N ARG A 133 -5.18 -2.64 -13.64
CA ARG A 133 -5.10 -2.96 -15.08
C ARG A 133 -3.94 -2.25 -15.81
N GLY A 134 -3.11 -1.50 -15.11
CA GLY A 134 -1.93 -0.87 -15.67
C GLY A 134 -0.80 -1.88 -15.96
N ASP A 135 0.12 -1.50 -16.84
CA ASP A 135 1.37 -2.25 -17.07
C ASP A 135 2.41 -1.81 -16.03
N TYR A 136 2.46 -2.51 -14.90
CA TYR A 136 3.40 -2.26 -13.82
C TYR A 136 4.57 -3.22 -13.90
N LYS A 137 5.79 -2.71 -13.67
CA LYS A 137 7.03 -3.51 -13.64
C LYS A 137 7.44 -3.93 -12.24
N VAL A 138 6.84 -3.30 -11.21
CA VAL A 138 7.07 -3.65 -9.82
C VAL A 138 6.20 -4.84 -9.43
N ILE A 139 6.74 -5.73 -8.58
CA ILE A 139 5.97 -6.85 -8.02
C ILE A 139 4.86 -6.30 -7.12
N ILE A 140 3.64 -6.76 -7.34
CA ILE A 140 2.45 -6.34 -6.59
C ILE A 140 1.94 -7.48 -5.73
N GLY A 141 1.86 -7.25 -4.42
CA GLY A 141 1.21 -8.14 -3.47
C GLY A 141 -0.22 -7.72 -3.19
N GLY A 142 -1.14 -8.67 -3.21
CA GLY A 142 -2.54 -8.47 -2.86
C GLY A 142 -2.83 -8.92 -1.42
N ASN A 143 -2.92 -7.99 -0.47
CA ASN A 143 -3.33 -8.29 0.89
C ASN A 143 -4.87 -8.30 0.94
N ILE A 144 -5.46 -9.46 1.24
CA ILE A 144 -6.91 -9.68 1.21
C ILE A 144 -7.47 -10.04 2.58
N GLY A 145 -8.69 -9.61 2.84
CA GLY A 145 -9.40 -9.85 4.09
C GLY A 145 -10.91 -9.92 3.93
N LYS A 146 -11.60 -10.31 5.01
CA LYS A 146 -13.06 -10.30 5.01
C LYS A 146 -13.64 -8.92 5.35
N ASN A 147 -14.83 -8.64 4.86
CA ASN A 147 -15.62 -7.49 5.30
C ASN A 147 -15.97 -7.59 6.79
N LYS A 148 -16.11 -6.45 7.46
CA LYS A 148 -16.50 -6.37 8.87
C LYS A 148 -17.86 -7.00 9.13
N ILE A 149 -18.81 -6.84 8.21
CA ILE A 149 -20.18 -7.38 8.30
C ILE A 149 -20.25 -8.89 8.08
N THR A 150 -19.24 -9.50 7.48
CA THR A 150 -19.22 -10.95 7.20
C THR A 150 -18.89 -11.72 8.47
N PRO A 151 -19.73 -12.68 8.91
CA PRO A 151 -19.43 -13.55 10.05
C PRO A 151 -18.14 -14.35 9.83
N ASN A 152 -17.45 -14.71 10.91
CA ASN A 152 -16.20 -15.49 10.80
C ASN A 152 -16.41 -16.86 10.15
N SER A 153 -17.56 -17.48 10.36
CA SER A 153 -17.95 -18.75 9.72
C SER A 153 -18.05 -18.66 8.19
N GLU A 154 -18.24 -17.45 7.65
CA GLU A 154 -18.35 -17.18 6.21
C GLU A 154 -17.12 -16.49 5.63
N ALA A 155 -16.09 -16.24 6.44
CA ALA A 155 -14.88 -15.52 6.03
C ALA A 155 -14.23 -16.08 4.75
N LYS A 156 -14.26 -17.41 4.58
CA LYS A 156 -13.74 -18.09 3.39
C LYS A 156 -14.33 -17.55 2.08
N LYS A 157 -15.62 -17.19 2.08
CA LYS A 157 -16.29 -16.66 0.87
C LYS A 157 -15.66 -15.35 0.45
N ASP A 158 -15.42 -14.44 1.40
CA ASP A 158 -14.81 -13.13 1.13
C ASP A 158 -13.39 -13.25 0.61
N TYR A 159 -12.57 -14.11 1.21
CA TYR A 159 -11.21 -14.38 0.71
C TYR A 159 -11.23 -14.94 -0.71
N LEU A 160 -12.14 -15.88 -1.00
CA LEU A 160 -12.24 -16.46 -2.35
C LEU A 160 -12.70 -15.44 -3.39
N ILE A 161 -13.60 -14.51 -3.04
CA ILE A 161 -14.01 -13.42 -3.93
C ILE A 161 -12.78 -12.56 -4.26
N CYS A 162 -12.11 -12.02 -3.23
CA CYS A 162 -10.93 -11.19 -3.45
C CYS A 162 -9.82 -11.93 -4.23
N PHE A 163 -9.58 -13.20 -3.90
CA PHE A 163 -8.58 -14.02 -4.58
C PHE A 163 -8.89 -14.17 -6.07
N LYS A 164 -10.13 -14.53 -6.43
CA LYS A 164 -10.54 -14.72 -7.84
C LYS A 164 -10.46 -13.41 -8.62
N GLU A 165 -10.95 -12.31 -8.03
CA GLU A 165 -11.00 -11.03 -8.71
C GLU A 165 -9.61 -10.41 -8.94
N LEU A 166 -8.64 -10.69 -8.05
CA LEU A 166 -7.29 -10.14 -8.15
C LEU A 166 -6.27 -11.10 -8.74
N TYR A 167 -6.64 -12.35 -9.06
CA TYR A 167 -5.71 -13.41 -9.45
C TYR A 167 -4.80 -13.03 -10.61
N ASP A 168 -5.34 -12.41 -11.65
CA ASP A 168 -4.60 -11.99 -12.84
C ASP A 168 -3.99 -10.58 -12.72
N HIS A 169 -4.05 -9.97 -11.53
CA HIS A 169 -3.66 -8.58 -11.31
C HIS A 169 -2.58 -8.37 -10.26
N VAL A 170 -2.24 -9.42 -9.50
CA VAL A 170 -1.20 -9.37 -8.47
C VAL A 170 -0.28 -10.58 -8.59
N ASP A 171 0.98 -10.42 -8.15
CA ASP A 171 1.99 -11.47 -8.28
C ASP A 171 1.98 -12.46 -7.11
N TYR A 172 1.49 -12.04 -5.93
CA TYR A 172 1.32 -12.89 -4.76
C TYR A 172 0.18 -12.40 -3.87
N PHE A 173 -0.28 -13.27 -2.98
CA PHE A 173 -1.33 -12.96 -2.02
C PHE A 173 -0.85 -13.03 -0.58
N VAL A 174 -1.42 -12.16 0.26
CA VAL A 174 -1.32 -12.21 1.72
C VAL A 174 -2.71 -12.35 2.30
N ILE A 175 -2.94 -13.42 3.06
CA ILE A 175 -4.22 -13.67 3.76
C ILE A 175 -4.18 -12.97 5.11
N ASN A 176 -4.92 -11.87 5.23
CA ASN A 176 -4.94 -11.08 6.46
C ASN A 176 -6.09 -11.51 7.38
N VAL A 177 -5.74 -12.13 8.49
CA VAL A 177 -6.69 -12.61 9.52
C VAL A 177 -6.71 -11.75 10.78
N SER A 178 -6.13 -10.54 10.72
CA SER A 178 -5.93 -9.69 11.91
C SER A 178 -7.18 -8.92 12.36
N SER A 179 -8.29 -9.02 11.64
CA SER A 179 -9.52 -8.32 11.97
C SER A 179 -10.77 -9.21 11.84
#